data_d63fc7efefb6e3c29e60c1cbce02d7d6
#
_entry.id   d63fc7efefb6e3c29e60c1cbce02d7d6
#
_cell.length_a   1.000
_cell.length_b   1.000
_cell.length_c   1.000
_cell.angle_alpha   90.00
_cell.angle_beta   90.00
_cell.angle_gamma   90.00
#
_symmetry.space_group_name_H-M   'P 1'
#
loop_
_entity.id
_entity.type
_entity.pdbx_description
1 polymer ?
#
loop_
_entity_poly.entity_id
_entity_poly.type
_entity_poly.pdbx_seq_one_letter_code
_entity_poly.pdbx_strand_id
1 'polypeptide(L)'
;MYTVTKGLNNNIVMARAEDGRECVLTGSGIGFRKSPGAPVLEQQIEHIYYGLDKLQEKWLYLLGQCSPVALAVSRSILQEAERRGKLHLTPVALIIISNHLTCAMERTREHAPVSSMLQEAVMLVYPDEYQLSKKSFSVLYRK
;
A
#
# COMPACT_ATOMS: atom_id res chain seq x y z
N MET A 1 14.37 -1.83 17.63
CA MET A 1 14.77 -0.52 17.05
C MET A 1 14.96 -0.64 15.55
N TYR A 2 14.62 0.38 14.77
CA TYR A 2 14.77 0.41 13.31
C TYR A 2 15.63 1.59 12.89
N THR A 3 16.44 1.39 11.85
CA THR A 3 17.32 2.43 11.30
C THR A 3 16.96 2.68 9.84
N VAL A 4 16.72 3.92 9.47
CA VAL A 4 16.38 4.32 8.08
C VAL A 4 17.54 3.97 7.14
N THR A 5 17.25 3.28 6.06
CA THR A 5 18.20 3.04 4.95
C THR A 5 17.92 3.96 3.77
N LYS A 6 16.64 4.24 3.47
CA LYS A 6 16.23 5.15 2.39
C LYS A 6 14.86 5.75 2.70
N GLY A 7 14.71 7.07 2.59
CA GLY A 7 13.41 7.73 2.57
C GLY A 7 12.75 7.55 1.19
N LEU A 8 11.50 7.12 1.16
CA LEU A 8 10.72 7.03 -0.08
C LEU A 8 9.79 8.23 -0.22
N ASN A 9 9.14 8.63 0.87
CA ASN A 9 8.38 9.88 0.99
C ASN A 9 8.24 10.26 2.47
N ASN A 10 7.45 11.29 2.78
CA ASN A 10 7.27 11.76 4.17
C ASN A 10 6.66 10.71 5.12
N ASN A 11 5.98 9.71 4.58
CA ASN A 11 5.21 8.73 5.37
C ASN A 11 5.65 7.27 5.13
N ILE A 12 6.65 7.06 4.26
CA ILE A 12 7.16 5.72 3.92
C ILE A 12 8.69 5.76 3.88
N VAL A 13 9.32 4.85 4.61
CA VAL A 13 10.78 4.69 4.62
C VAL A 13 11.16 3.22 4.46
N MET A 14 12.32 2.96 3.85
CA MET A 14 13.02 1.70 4.00
C MET A 14 13.87 1.77 5.27
N ALA A 15 13.90 0.69 6.02
CA ALA A 15 14.64 0.61 7.26
C ALA A 15 15.22 -0.80 7.47
N ARG A 16 16.21 -0.88 8.35
CA ARG A 16 16.79 -2.13 8.83
C ARG A 16 16.43 -2.32 10.30
N ALA A 17 15.91 -3.50 10.63
CA ALA A 17 15.65 -3.92 12.00
C ALA A 17 16.95 -4.33 12.72
N GLU A 18 16.92 -4.48 14.04
CA GLU A 18 18.08 -4.93 14.86
C GLU A 18 18.61 -6.30 14.46
N ASP A 19 17.73 -7.19 14.00
CA ASP A 19 18.08 -8.53 13.50
C ASP A 19 18.69 -8.51 12.09
N GLY A 20 18.93 -7.32 11.51
CA GLY A 20 19.52 -7.12 10.20
C GLY A 20 18.54 -7.21 9.03
N ARG A 21 17.27 -7.59 9.25
CA ARG A 21 16.28 -7.67 8.19
C ARG A 21 15.89 -6.28 7.69
N GLU A 22 15.77 -6.16 6.39
CA GLU A 22 15.25 -4.94 5.77
C GLU A 22 13.73 -5.01 5.63
N CYS A 23 13.09 -3.86 5.80
CA CYS A 23 11.65 -3.71 5.71
C CYS A 23 11.26 -2.32 5.22
N VAL A 24 10.01 -2.17 4.83
CA VAL A 24 9.39 -0.87 4.60
C VAL A 24 8.50 -0.55 5.79
N LEU A 25 8.66 0.65 6.33
CA LEU A 25 7.87 1.18 7.44
C LEU A 25 6.96 2.28 6.92
N THR A 26 5.72 2.30 7.40
CA THR A 26 4.80 3.40 7.15
C THR A 26 4.32 4.01 8.46
N GLY A 27 4.04 5.31 8.42
CA GLY A 27 3.52 6.07 9.55
C GLY A 27 3.51 7.56 9.24
N SER A 28 2.67 8.29 9.93
CA SER A 28 2.55 9.74 9.74
C SER A 28 3.87 10.45 10.05
N GLY A 29 4.46 11.11 9.05
CA GLY A 29 5.70 11.86 9.18
C GLY A 29 6.96 11.01 9.43
N ILE A 30 6.89 9.69 9.34
CA ILE A 30 8.00 8.78 9.65
C ILE A 30 9.26 9.04 8.82
N GLY A 31 9.09 9.54 7.59
CA GLY A 31 10.18 9.87 6.67
C GLY A 31 10.53 11.37 6.64
N PHE A 32 9.78 12.21 7.36
CA PHE A 32 9.97 13.65 7.31
C PHE A 32 11.34 14.03 7.89
N ARG A 33 12.20 14.67 7.08
CA ARG A 33 13.58 15.07 7.43
C ARG A 33 14.45 13.93 7.97
N LYS A 34 14.15 12.67 7.63
CA LYS A 34 14.97 11.52 8.01
C LYS A 34 16.01 11.25 6.94
N SER A 35 17.27 11.18 7.37
CA SER A 35 18.40 10.77 6.54
C SER A 35 18.72 9.28 6.78
N PRO A 36 19.39 8.60 5.84
CA PRO A 36 19.95 7.27 6.09
C PRO A 36 20.77 7.26 7.38
N GLY A 37 20.61 6.22 8.20
CA GLY A 37 21.22 6.10 9.54
C GLY A 37 20.39 6.67 10.68
N ALA A 38 19.31 7.41 10.39
CA ALA A 38 18.45 7.96 11.46
C ALA A 38 17.63 6.86 12.15
N PRO A 39 17.46 6.90 13.48
CA PRO A 39 16.60 5.96 14.19
C PRO A 39 15.12 6.24 13.91
N VAL A 40 14.32 5.17 13.91
CA VAL A 40 12.86 5.25 13.86
C VAL A 40 12.30 4.86 15.21
N LEU A 41 11.47 5.73 15.77
CA LEU A 41 10.77 5.47 17.02
C LEU A 41 9.57 4.54 16.75
N GLU A 42 9.40 3.50 17.56
CA GLU A 42 8.33 2.51 17.37
C GLU A 42 6.93 3.12 17.35
N GLN A 43 6.70 4.16 18.15
CA GLN A 43 5.46 4.93 18.19
C GLN A 43 5.13 5.67 16.89
N GLN A 44 6.10 5.82 15.97
CA GLN A 44 5.90 6.43 14.65
C GLN A 44 5.48 5.39 13.60
N ILE A 45 5.56 4.10 13.95
CA ILE A 45 5.32 3.00 13.01
C ILE A 45 3.85 2.60 13.06
N GLU A 46 3.14 2.75 11.95
CA GLU A 46 1.77 2.26 11.79
C GLU A 46 1.76 0.84 11.22
N HIS A 47 2.62 0.58 10.21
CA HIS A 47 2.72 -0.75 9.58
C HIS A 47 4.16 -1.08 9.19
N ILE A 48 4.47 -2.38 9.21
CA ILE A 48 5.75 -2.96 8.79
C ILE A 48 5.51 -3.94 7.63
N TYR A 49 6.29 -3.80 6.56
CA TYR A 49 6.22 -4.65 5.37
C TYR A 49 7.59 -5.26 5.10
N TYR A 50 7.68 -6.57 5.21
CA TYR A 50 8.88 -7.33 4.84
C TYR A 50 8.80 -7.79 3.39
N GLY A 51 9.96 -8.02 2.75
CA GLY A 51 10.06 -8.51 1.38
C GLY A 51 9.86 -7.46 0.29
N LEU A 52 9.61 -6.19 0.64
CA LEU A 52 9.55 -5.08 -0.31
C LEU A 52 10.94 -4.45 -0.57
N ASP A 53 11.91 -4.73 0.27
CA ASP A 53 13.30 -4.27 0.19
C ASP A 53 14.05 -4.79 -1.06
N LYS A 54 13.68 -5.97 -1.56
CA LYS A 54 14.30 -6.64 -2.73
C LYS A 54 13.70 -6.19 -4.07
N LEU A 55 12.86 -5.19 -4.07
CA LEU A 55 12.21 -4.70 -5.29
C LEU A 55 13.19 -3.88 -6.15
N GLN A 56 12.97 -3.95 -7.47
CA GLN A 56 13.68 -3.10 -8.42
C GLN A 56 13.35 -1.62 -8.18
N GLU A 57 14.25 -0.71 -8.52
CA GLU A 57 14.12 0.75 -8.32
C GLU A 57 12.77 1.32 -8.81
N LYS A 58 12.26 0.84 -9.95
CA LYS A 58 10.96 1.27 -10.48
C LYS A 58 9.78 1.01 -9.53
N TRP A 59 9.82 -0.13 -8.81
CA TRP A 59 8.77 -0.48 -7.84
C TRP A 59 8.91 0.31 -6.55
N LEU A 60 10.16 0.57 -6.11
CA LEU A 60 10.41 1.44 -4.97
C LEU A 60 9.97 2.88 -5.26
N TYR A 61 10.16 3.36 -6.49
CA TYR A 61 9.63 4.65 -6.91
C TYR A 61 8.11 4.70 -6.81
N LEU A 62 7.40 3.70 -7.35
CA LEU A 62 5.93 3.62 -7.26
C LEU A 62 5.45 3.47 -5.81
N LEU A 63 6.13 2.69 -4.98
CA LEU A 63 5.83 2.59 -3.56
C LEU A 63 5.94 3.95 -2.86
N GLY A 64 6.93 4.77 -3.23
CA GLY A 64 7.08 6.13 -2.75
C GLY A 64 5.94 7.08 -3.14
N GLN A 65 5.15 6.75 -4.18
CA GLN A 65 3.96 7.51 -4.58
C GLN A 65 2.68 7.05 -3.85
N CYS A 66 2.71 5.88 -3.19
CA CYS A 66 1.53 5.35 -2.51
C CYS A 66 1.23 6.10 -1.22
N SER A 67 -0.06 6.25 -0.91
CA SER A 67 -0.46 6.68 0.43
C SER A 67 -0.38 5.50 1.41
N PRO A 68 0.00 5.72 2.69
CA PRO A 68 0.01 4.68 3.71
C PRO A 68 -1.36 4.00 3.88
N VAL A 69 -2.44 4.78 3.79
CA VAL A 69 -3.82 4.25 3.88
C VAL A 69 -4.11 3.31 2.71
N ALA A 70 -3.77 3.71 1.48
CA ALA A 70 -3.96 2.87 0.30
C ALA A 70 -3.14 1.57 0.41
N LEU A 71 -1.92 1.65 0.93
CA LEU A 71 -1.06 0.48 1.13
C LEU A 71 -1.66 -0.51 2.15
N ALA A 72 -2.14 0.00 3.29
CA ALA A 72 -2.79 -0.82 4.31
C ALA A 72 -4.07 -1.50 3.81
N VAL A 73 -4.92 -0.76 3.09
CA VAL A 73 -6.15 -1.30 2.51
C VAL A 73 -5.84 -2.33 1.42
N SER A 74 -4.90 -2.05 0.53
CA SER A 74 -4.47 -3.01 -0.51
C SER A 74 -3.96 -4.32 0.10
N ARG A 75 -3.18 -4.24 1.18
CA ARG A 75 -2.75 -5.43 1.92
C ARG A 75 -3.92 -6.24 2.43
N SER A 76 -4.91 -5.60 3.04
CA SER A 76 -6.11 -6.27 3.55
C SER A 76 -6.92 -6.94 2.43
N ILE A 77 -7.06 -6.28 1.28
CA ILE A 77 -7.74 -6.84 0.09
C ILE A 77 -7.02 -8.09 -0.41
N LEU A 78 -5.70 -8.00 -0.57
CA LEU A 78 -4.90 -9.11 -1.06
C LEU A 78 -4.88 -10.29 -0.09
N GLN A 79 -4.79 -10.05 1.22
CA GLN A 79 -4.88 -11.10 2.23
C GLN A 79 -6.23 -11.82 2.19
N GLU A 80 -7.34 -11.09 2.01
CA GLU A 80 -8.66 -11.70 1.87
C GLU A 80 -8.78 -12.51 0.56
N ALA A 81 -8.20 -12.03 -0.56
CA ALA A 81 -8.16 -12.76 -1.82
C ALA A 81 -7.33 -14.05 -1.70
N GLU A 82 -6.18 -13.99 -1.03
CA GLU A 82 -5.32 -15.15 -0.77
C GLU A 82 -6.04 -16.18 0.12
N ARG A 83 -6.72 -15.73 1.17
CA ARG A 83 -7.53 -16.59 2.05
C ARG A 83 -8.64 -17.33 1.28
N ARG A 84 -9.15 -16.76 0.20
CA ARG A 84 -10.14 -17.40 -0.69
C ARG A 84 -9.51 -18.34 -1.73
N GLY A 85 -8.18 -18.50 -1.71
CA GLY A 85 -7.43 -19.36 -2.63
C GLY A 85 -7.37 -18.88 -4.07
N LYS A 86 -7.64 -17.58 -4.32
CA LYS A 86 -7.73 -17.02 -5.67
C LYS A 86 -6.47 -16.35 -6.18
N LEU A 87 -5.57 -15.93 -5.30
CA LEU A 87 -4.35 -15.20 -5.66
C LEU A 87 -3.22 -15.50 -4.67
N HIS A 88 -1.98 -15.47 -5.15
CA HIS A 88 -0.80 -15.38 -4.29
C HIS A 88 -0.40 -13.91 -4.13
N LEU A 89 -0.19 -13.51 -2.88
CA LEU A 89 0.20 -12.16 -2.53
C LEU A 89 1.64 -11.90 -2.98
N THR A 90 1.80 -11.07 -4.02
CA THR A 90 3.11 -10.64 -4.49
C THR A 90 3.37 -9.19 -4.09
N PRO A 91 4.63 -8.83 -3.77
CA PRO A 91 4.98 -7.43 -3.49
C PRO A 91 4.58 -6.46 -4.61
N VAL A 92 4.69 -6.90 -5.86
CA VAL A 92 4.32 -6.10 -7.04
C VAL A 92 2.81 -5.86 -7.09
N ALA A 93 1.98 -6.89 -6.83
CA ALA A 93 0.53 -6.73 -6.79
C ALA A 93 0.11 -5.73 -5.71
N LEU A 94 0.74 -5.79 -4.53
CA LEU A 94 0.49 -4.85 -3.45
C LEU A 94 0.76 -3.40 -3.91
N ILE A 95 1.89 -3.14 -4.56
CA ILE A 95 2.26 -1.79 -5.01
C ILE A 95 1.31 -1.29 -6.10
N ILE A 96 0.99 -2.13 -7.09
CA ILE A 96 0.09 -1.76 -8.19
C ILE A 96 -1.29 -1.37 -7.64
N ILE A 97 -1.89 -2.20 -6.78
CA ILE A 97 -3.21 -1.91 -6.21
C ILE A 97 -3.14 -0.66 -5.33
N SER A 98 -2.09 -0.52 -4.51
CA SER A 98 -1.92 0.66 -3.66
C SER A 98 -1.80 1.96 -4.47
N ASN A 99 -1.07 1.93 -5.58
CA ASN A 99 -0.95 3.09 -6.46
C ASN A 99 -2.31 3.44 -7.12
N HIS A 100 -3.05 2.44 -7.59
CA HIS A 100 -4.40 2.66 -8.13
C HIS A 100 -5.36 3.24 -7.08
N LEU A 101 -5.34 2.73 -5.84
CA LEU A 101 -6.17 3.27 -4.76
C LEU A 101 -5.74 4.68 -4.37
N THR A 102 -4.45 4.99 -4.33
CA THR A 102 -3.95 6.34 -4.08
C THR A 102 -4.51 7.32 -5.10
N CYS A 103 -4.38 7.03 -6.40
CA CYS A 103 -4.93 7.87 -7.46
C CYS A 103 -6.47 7.98 -7.41
N ALA A 104 -7.17 6.90 -7.04
CA ALA A 104 -8.62 6.92 -6.89
C ALA A 104 -9.06 7.82 -5.72
N MET A 105 -8.35 7.76 -4.60
CA MET A 105 -8.60 8.63 -3.44
C MET A 105 -8.35 10.11 -3.75
N GLU A 106 -7.30 10.42 -4.49
CA GLU A 106 -7.00 11.78 -4.95
C GLU A 106 -8.10 12.31 -5.85
N ARG A 107 -8.50 11.55 -6.88
CA ARG A 107 -9.62 11.95 -7.76
C ARG A 107 -10.93 12.17 -7.01
N THR A 108 -11.20 11.36 -5.99
CA THR A 108 -12.41 11.54 -5.18
C THR A 108 -12.36 12.82 -4.37
N ARG A 109 -11.19 13.18 -3.82
CA ARG A 109 -11.00 14.46 -3.11
C ARG A 109 -11.17 15.67 -4.04
N GLU A 110 -10.76 15.55 -5.29
CA GLU A 110 -10.89 16.57 -6.33
C GLU A 110 -12.29 16.60 -6.97
N HIS A 111 -13.25 15.82 -6.47
CA HIS A 111 -14.59 15.67 -7.04
C HIS A 111 -14.61 15.28 -8.52
N ALA A 112 -13.61 14.51 -8.97
CA ALA A 112 -13.47 14.00 -10.32
C ALA A 112 -13.64 12.46 -10.40
N PRO A 113 -14.82 11.90 -10.05
CA PRO A 113 -15.05 10.47 -10.10
C PRO A 113 -15.06 9.99 -11.54
N VAL A 114 -14.45 8.83 -11.79
CA VAL A 114 -14.52 8.16 -13.08
C VAL A 114 -15.74 7.23 -13.08
N SER A 115 -16.71 7.52 -13.96
CA SER A 115 -17.79 6.57 -14.25
C SER A 115 -17.27 5.50 -15.21
N SER A 116 -17.46 4.24 -14.86
CA SER A 116 -17.07 3.11 -15.70
C SER A 116 -18.30 2.48 -16.33
N MET A 117 -18.40 2.56 -17.66
CA MET A 117 -19.43 1.82 -18.42
C MET A 117 -19.18 0.30 -18.42
N LEU A 118 -18.02 -0.15 -17.95
CA LEU A 118 -17.65 -1.56 -17.89
C LEU A 118 -18.09 -2.24 -16.59
N GLN A 119 -18.69 -1.53 -15.65
CA GLN A 119 -19.06 -2.07 -14.34
C GLN A 119 -19.97 -3.29 -14.43
N GLU A 120 -20.97 -3.26 -15.30
CA GLU A 120 -21.90 -4.36 -15.52
C GLU A 120 -21.19 -5.57 -16.15
N ALA A 121 -20.30 -5.32 -17.11
CA ALA A 121 -19.51 -6.39 -17.73
C ALA A 121 -18.57 -7.06 -16.73
N VAL A 122 -17.90 -6.29 -15.87
CA VAL A 122 -17.04 -6.82 -14.80
C VAL A 122 -17.85 -7.66 -13.81
N MET A 123 -19.05 -7.22 -13.43
CA MET A 123 -19.93 -7.97 -12.53
C MET A 123 -20.36 -9.31 -13.12
N LEU A 124 -20.57 -9.38 -14.43
CA LEU A 124 -20.98 -10.62 -15.12
C LEU A 124 -19.82 -11.59 -15.30
N VAL A 125 -18.65 -11.09 -15.67
CA VAL A 125 -17.48 -11.93 -16.02
C VAL A 125 -16.66 -12.30 -14.78
N TYR A 126 -16.61 -11.41 -13.78
CA TYR A 126 -15.80 -11.55 -12.56
C TYR A 126 -16.64 -11.27 -11.30
N PRO A 127 -17.70 -12.06 -11.03
CA PRO A 127 -18.65 -11.77 -9.95
C PRO A 127 -18.00 -11.79 -8.56
N ASP A 128 -17.08 -12.69 -8.32
CA ASP A 128 -16.41 -12.81 -7.01
C ASP A 128 -15.43 -11.68 -6.73
N GLU A 129 -14.65 -11.29 -7.74
CA GLU A 129 -13.73 -10.15 -7.68
C GLU A 129 -14.49 -8.84 -7.53
N TYR A 130 -15.64 -8.72 -8.21
CA TYR A 130 -16.54 -7.58 -8.06
C TYR A 130 -17.08 -7.48 -6.64
N GLN A 131 -17.53 -8.59 -6.02
CA GLN A 131 -17.99 -8.59 -4.63
C GLN A 131 -16.87 -8.26 -3.64
N LEU A 132 -15.66 -8.74 -3.89
CA LEU A 132 -14.49 -8.40 -3.08
C LEU A 132 -14.18 -6.90 -3.17
N SER A 133 -14.22 -6.33 -4.36
CA SER A 133 -13.98 -4.89 -4.58
C SER A 133 -15.03 -4.02 -3.88
N LYS A 134 -16.32 -4.39 -3.93
CA LYS A 134 -17.39 -3.68 -3.20
C LYS A 134 -17.17 -3.65 -1.69
N LYS A 135 -16.79 -4.79 -1.10
CA LYS A 135 -16.48 -4.84 0.34
C LYS A 135 -15.30 -3.94 0.69
N SER A 136 -14.27 -3.97 -0.14
CA SER A 136 -13.07 -3.15 0.06
C SER A 136 -13.38 -1.65 -0.05
N PHE A 137 -14.22 -1.28 -1.01
CA PHE A 137 -14.69 0.09 -1.18
C PHE A 137 -15.45 0.60 0.05
N SER A 138 -16.32 -0.24 0.63
CA SER A 138 -17.09 0.14 1.83
C SER A 138 -16.20 0.40 3.05
N VAL A 139 -15.03 -0.22 3.15
CA VAL A 139 -14.05 0.01 4.22
C VAL A 139 -13.33 1.34 4.04
N LEU A 140 -13.01 1.72 2.79
CA LEU A 140 -12.36 2.99 2.46
C LEU A 140 -13.24 4.22 2.77
N TYR A 141 -14.55 4.10 2.59
CA TYR A 141 -15.48 5.22 2.77
C TYR A 141 -16.09 5.33 4.17
N ARG A 142 -15.76 4.42 5.08
CA ARG A 142 -16.21 4.49 6.50
C ARG A 142 -15.26 5.27 7.42
N LYS A 143 -14.21 5.84 6.87
CA LYS A 143 -13.29 6.78 7.54
C LYS A 143 -13.40 8.12 6.84
#